data_ad218fffb1b69e61cab76cf4e367b882
#
_entry.id   ad218fffb1b69e61cab76cf4e367b882
#
_cell.length_a   1.000
_cell.length_b   1.000
_cell.length_c   1.000
_cell.angle_alpha   90.00
_cell.angle_beta   90.00
_cell.angle_gamma   90.00
#
_symmetry.space_group_name_H-M   'P 1'
#
loop_
_entity.id
_entity.type
_entity.pdbx_description
1 polymer ?
#
loop_
_entity_poly.entity_id
_entity_poly.type
_entity_poly.pdbx_seq_one_letter_code
_entity_poly.pdbx_strand_id
1 'polypeptide(L)'
;VHLKPAPIEKPILQREKYDLVIIAYSVWFLSPSQPITAFLQSEQAKILKNTPVITLIGCRNMWLMAQEKMKKMLTALDANLIGNVVKTDQSNAWASFITTPAWMFSGKKRYFSWLPSAGISDADMQDMQHFGRRLVQVLNENQHLDKSLFQNMGAVKIDEKLMMSEKVGHRSFYIWGKLLLKCGQISPAFRQAVLYFYIVFLIILILTVVPLSAVVKRLLKPLLKEKLARQKRYFAEPSGE
;
A
#
# COMPACT_ATOMS: atom_id res chain seq x y z
N VAL A 1 0.29 -1.93 11.22
CA VAL A 1 0.39 -3.39 11.04
C VAL A 1 -0.76 -4.12 11.72
N HIS A 2 -1.10 -3.73 12.95
CA HIS A 2 -2.14 -4.37 13.77
C HIS A 2 -3.55 -3.80 13.52
N LEU A 3 -3.70 -2.92 12.51
CA LEU A 3 -4.96 -2.28 12.15
C LEU A 3 -5.70 -1.63 13.34
N LYS A 4 -4.94 -1.08 14.29
CA LYS A 4 -5.53 -0.27 15.36
C LYS A 4 -5.92 1.09 14.75
N PRO A 5 -7.18 1.49 14.85
CA PRO A 5 -7.61 2.78 14.31
C PRO A 5 -6.98 3.93 15.10
N ALA A 6 -6.66 5.01 14.41
CA ALA A 6 -6.42 6.30 15.04
C ALA A 6 -7.75 7.02 15.26
N PRO A 7 -7.86 7.93 16.23
CA PRO A 7 -9.01 8.81 16.29
C PRO A 7 -9.06 9.68 15.03
N ILE A 8 -10.21 9.70 14.38
CA ILE A 8 -10.51 10.57 13.24
C ILE A 8 -11.80 11.33 13.47
N GLU A 9 -11.91 12.49 12.89
CA GLU A 9 -13.20 13.16 12.79
C GLU A 9 -14.13 12.31 11.93
N LYS A 10 -15.40 12.24 12.33
CA LYS A 10 -16.39 11.47 11.57
C LYS A 10 -16.63 12.15 10.23
N PRO A 11 -16.39 11.46 9.09
CA PRO A 11 -16.68 12.05 7.79
C PRO A 11 -18.17 12.37 7.68
N ILE A 12 -18.48 13.57 7.20
CA ILE A 12 -19.86 14.00 6.94
C ILE A 12 -20.26 13.41 5.58
N LEU A 13 -21.15 12.43 5.60
CA LEU A 13 -21.68 11.81 4.40
C LEU A 13 -22.94 12.55 3.97
N GLN A 14 -23.02 12.92 2.70
CA GLN A 14 -24.17 13.62 2.13
C GLN A 14 -25.31 12.67 1.72
N ARG A 15 -25.02 11.38 1.60
CA ARG A 15 -25.96 10.33 1.17
C ARG A 15 -25.75 9.05 1.96
N GLU A 16 -26.79 8.27 2.10
CA GLU A 16 -26.74 6.95 2.74
C GLU A 16 -26.18 5.86 1.82
N LYS A 17 -26.25 6.08 0.49
CA LYS A 17 -25.76 5.15 -0.53
C LYS A 17 -25.10 5.90 -1.67
N TYR A 18 -24.09 5.29 -2.25
CA TYR A 18 -23.35 5.79 -3.41
C TYR A 18 -23.30 4.71 -4.49
N ASP A 19 -23.27 5.11 -5.76
CA ASP A 19 -23.13 4.21 -6.91
C ASP A 19 -21.71 3.68 -7.06
N LEU A 20 -20.73 4.44 -6.56
CA LEU A 20 -19.30 4.12 -6.55
C LEU A 20 -18.61 4.85 -5.42
N VAL A 21 -17.64 4.18 -4.79
CA VAL A 21 -16.75 4.80 -3.81
C VAL A 21 -15.28 4.58 -4.23
N ILE A 22 -14.52 5.66 -4.25
CA ILE A 22 -13.06 5.60 -4.48
C ILE A 22 -12.35 5.80 -3.14
N ILE A 23 -11.56 4.82 -2.73
CA ILE A 23 -10.77 4.87 -1.50
C ILE A 23 -9.30 5.10 -1.87
N ALA A 24 -8.84 6.34 -1.70
CA ALA A 24 -7.44 6.70 -1.88
C ALA A 24 -6.66 6.54 -0.57
N TYR A 25 -5.54 5.81 -0.58
CA TYR A 25 -4.75 5.63 0.62
C TYR A 25 -3.25 5.46 0.36
N SER A 26 -2.47 5.73 1.40
CA SER A 26 -1.04 5.44 1.44
C SER A 26 -0.74 4.21 2.29
N VAL A 27 0.41 3.60 2.03
CA VAL A 27 0.86 2.40 2.73
C VAL A 27 1.80 2.77 3.88
N TRP A 28 1.44 2.38 5.11
CA TRP A 28 2.23 2.58 6.31
C TRP A 28 2.57 1.22 6.93
N PHE A 29 3.86 0.88 7.00
CA PHE A 29 4.33 -0.40 7.54
C PHE A 29 3.60 -1.60 6.92
N LEU A 30 3.51 -1.64 5.58
CA LEU A 30 2.85 -2.70 4.81
C LEU A 30 1.38 -2.91 5.21
N SER A 31 0.69 -1.82 5.50
CA SER A 31 -0.72 -1.80 5.89
C SER A 31 -1.38 -0.52 5.36
N PRO A 32 -2.70 -0.48 5.17
CA PRO A 32 -3.40 0.78 4.93
C PRO A 32 -3.09 1.80 6.02
N SER A 33 -3.04 3.07 5.66
CA SER A 33 -2.82 4.17 6.60
C SER A 33 -3.84 4.14 7.74
N GLN A 34 -3.46 4.64 8.91
CA GLN A 34 -4.33 4.60 10.09
C GLN A 34 -5.67 5.34 9.91
N PRO A 35 -5.74 6.52 9.25
CA PRO A 35 -7.02 7.18 9.01
C PRO A 35 -7.98 6.33 8.18
N ILE A 36 -7.51 5.69 7.12
CA ILE A 36 -8.33 4.79 6.30
C ILE A 36 -8.74 3.54 7.08
N THR A 37 -7.82 2.99 7.89
CA THR A 37 -8.16 1.89 8.80
C THR A 37 -9.28 2.29 9.77
N ALA A 38 -9.22 3.50 10.31
CA ALA A 38 -10.24 4.04 11.21
C ALA A 38 -11.59 4.24 10.51
N PHE A 39 -11.59 4.80 9.29
CA PHE A 39 -12.81 4.91 8.47
C PHE A 39 -13.45 3.55 8.23
N LEU A 40 -12.69 2.56 7.77
CA LEU A 40 -13.19 1.21 7.46
C LEU A 40 -13.70 0.44 8.69
N GLN A 41 -13.34 0.87 9.90
CA GLN A 41 -13.85 0.31 11.16
C GLN A 41 -14.95 1.17 11.80
N SER A 42 -15.32 2.27 11.17
CA SER A 42 -16.36 3.17 11.66
C SER A 42 -17.76 2.78 11.15
N GLU A 43 -18.79 3.32 11.78
CA GLU A 43 -20.18 3.18 11.35
C GLU A 43 -20.42 3.76 9.94
N GLN A 44 -19.66 4.80 9.57
CA GLN A 44 -19.75 5.43 8.25
C GLN A 44 -19.33 4.49 7.12
N ALA A 45 -18.51 3.47 7.40
CA ALA A 45 -18.11 2.48 6.39
C ALA A 45 -19.27 1.61 5.90
N LYS A 46 -20.43 1.64 6.55
CA LYS A 46 -21.65 0.93 6.11
C LYS A 46 -22.12 1.35 4.71
N ILE A 47 -21.76 2.56 4.25
CA ILE A 47 -22.01 3.02 2.87
C ILE A 47 -21.37 2.12 1.80
N LEU A 48 -20.35 1.35 2.18
CA LEU A 48 -19.63 0.46 1.26
C LEU A 48 -20.39 -0.85 0.99
N LYS A 49 -21.41 -1.17 1.78
CA LYS A 49 -22.17 -2.41 1.63
C LYS A 49 -22.83 -2.50 0.26
N ASN A 50 -22.52 -3.56 -0.48
CA ASN A 50 -22.99 -3.80 -1.85
C ASN A 50 -22.67 -2.66 -2.83
N THR A 51 -21.65 -1.84 -2.51
CA THR A 51 -21.24 -0.71 -3.33
C THR A 51 -19.96 -1.06 -4.10
N PRO A 52 -19.87 -0.73 -5.39
CA PRO A 52 -18.63 -0.82 -6.15
C PRO A 52 -17.55 0.06 -5.52
N VAL A 53 -16.37 -0.51 -5.31
CA VAL A 53 -15.24 0.20 -4.71
C VAL A 53 -14.02 0.12 -5.63
N ILE A 54 -13.37 1.24 -5.83
CA ILE A 54 -12.05 1.35 -6.46
C ILE A 54 -11.05 1.77 -5.39
N THR A 55 -9.92 1.08 -5.29
CA THR A 55 -8.80 1.50 -4.45
C THR A 55 -7.75 2.24 -5.27
N LEU A 56 -7.26 3.36 -4.74
CA LEU A 56 -6.19 4.15 -5.31
C LEU A 56 -5.04 4.20 -4.32
N ILE A 57 -3.88 3.63 -4.69
CA ILE A 57 -2.74 3.51 -3.80
C ILE A 57 -1.62 4.44 -4.25
N GLY A 58 -1.20 5.32 -3.36
CA GLY A 58 0.02 6.10 -3.51
C GLY A 58 1.04 5.69 -2.44
N CYS A 59 2.19 5.15 -2.84
CA CYS A 59 3.19 4.69 -1.88
C CYS A 59 4.62 4.73 -2.44
N ARG A 60 5.59 4.50 -1.57
CA ARG A 60 6.98 4.39 -1.99
C ARG A 60 7.22 3.17 -2.89
N ASN A 61 6.82 1.99 -2.40
CA ASN A 61 6.81 0.69 -3.09
C ASN A 61 6.02 -0.30 -2.23
N MET A 62 6.23 -1.57 -2.25
CA MET A 62 5.70 -2.57 -1.28
C MET A 62 4.27 -2.28 -0.78
N TRP A 63 3.29 -2.51 -1.61
CA TRP A 63 1.88 -2.23 -1.32
C TRP A 63 1.01 -3.50 -1.24
N LEU A 64 1.55 -4.66 -1.63
CA LEU A 64 0.77 -5.91 -1.78
C LEU A 64 0.12 -6.35 -0.46
N MET A 65 0.87 -6.33 0.64
CA MET A 65 0.33 -6.75 1.94
C MET A 65 -0.68 -5.74 2.50
N ALA A 66 -0.54 -4.46 2.16
CA ALA A 66 -1.54 -3.45 2.50
C ALA A 66 -2.85 -3.69 1.74
N GLN A 67 -2.76 -3.98 0.42
CA GLN A 67 -3.94 -4.28 -0.39
C GLN A 67 -4.63 -5.58 0.03
N GLU A 68 -3.89 -6.60 0.45
CA GLU A 68 -4.50 -7.82 0.99
C GLU A 68 -5.30 -7.55 2.28
N LYS A 69 -4.82 -6.66 3.14
CA LYS A 69 -5.60 -6.22 4.31
C LYS A 69 -6.81 -5.39 3.90
N MET A 70 -6.66 -4.50 2.93
CA MET A 70 -7.76 -3.72 2.35
C MET A 70 -8.84 -4.65 1.79
N LYS A 71 -8.48 -5.64 0.96
CA LYS A 71 -9.40 -6.64 0.43
C LYS A 71 -10.19 -7.32 1.55
N LYS A 72 -9.52 -7.76 2.62
CA LYS A 72 -10.18 -8.40 3.78
C LYS A 72 -11.16 -7.46 4.49
N MET A 73 -10.77 -6.19 4.68
CA MET A 73 -11.64 -5.20 5.33
C MET A 73 -12.86 -4.88 4.46
N LEU A 74 -12.68 -4.73 3.15
CA LEU A 74 -13.77 -4.50 2.20
C LEU A 74 -14.71 -5.71 2.12
N THR A 75 -14.18 -6.94 2.10
CA THR A 75 -14.99 -8.17 2.15
C THR A 75 -15.82 -8.25 3.43
N ALA A 76 -15.25 -7.87 4.58
CA ALA A 76 -15.98 -7.85 5.85
C ALA A 76 -17.09 -6.79 5.91
N LEU A 77 -17.05 -5.80 5.02
CA LEU A 77 -18.07 -4.76 4.87
C LEU A 77 -19.07 -5.08 3.73
N ASP A 78 -19.01 -6.26 3.12
CA ASP A 78 -19.78 -6.63 1.94
C ASP A 78 -19.60 -5.65 0.76
N ALA A 79 -18.43 -5.00 0.66
CA ALA A 79 -18.09 -4.09 -0.42
C ALA A 79 -17.60 -4.84 -1.66
N ASN A 80 -17.96 -4.35 -2.84
CA ASN A 80 -17.56 -4.95 -4.10
C ASN A 80 -16.31 -4.27 -4.68
N LEU A 81 -15.13 -4.80 -4.40
CA LEU A 81 -13.88 -4.27 -4.97
C LEU A 81 -13.78 -4.60 -6.46
N ILE A 82 -13.90 -3.58 -7.31
CA ILE A 82 -13.92 -3.71 -8.78
C ILE A 82 -12.64 -3.21 -9.45
N GLY A 83 -11.83 -2.39 -8.79
CA GLY A 83 -10.60 -1.84 -9.37
C GLY A 83 -9.56 -1.48 -8.34
N ASN A 84 -8.30 -1.52 -8.77
CA ASN A 84 -7.15 -1.08 -7.99
C ASN A 84 -6.17 -0.35 -8.90
N VAL A 85 -5.82 0.87 -8.57
CA VAL A 85 -4.80 1.66 -9.29
C VAL A 85 -3.67 1.96 -8.33
N VAL A 86 -2.44 1.68 -8.74
CA VAL A 86 -1.26 1.84 -7.88
C VAL A 86 -0.22 2.70 -8.56
N LYS A 87 0.20 3.75 -7.88
CA LYS A 87 1.38 4.55 -8.26
C LYS A 87 2.42 4.48 -7.16
N THR A 88 3.63 4.20 -7.56
CA THR A 88 4.78 4.08 -6.65
C THR A 88 5.85 5.10 -7.00
N ASP A 89 6.70 5.42 -6.03
CA ASP A 89 7.91 6.21 -6.27
C ASP A 89 8.79 5.50 -7.31
N GLN A 90 9.09 6.18 -8.40
CA GLN A 90 9.89 5.65 -9.51
C GLN A 90 11.40 5.69 -9.23
N SER A 91 11.82 6.32 -8.13
CA SER A 91 13.22 6.35 -7.73
C SER A 91 13.73 4.94 -7.41
N ASN A 92 14.99 4.70 -7.67
CA ASN A 92 15.60 3.46 -7.23
C ASN A 92 15.56 3.32 -5.70
N ALA A 93 15.65 2.09 -5.21
CA ALA A 93 15.50 1.78 -3.79
C ALA A 93 16.46 2.58 -2.88
N TRP A 94 17.69 2.81 -3.32
CA TRP A 94 18.69 3.56 -2.56
C TRP A 94 18.37 5.05 -2.51
N ALA A 95 18.07 5.66 -3.65
CA ALA A 95 17.68 7.05 -3.72
C ALA A 95 16.45 7.31 -2.85
N SER A 96 15.39 6.51 -2.98
CA SER A 96 14.17 6.69 -2.21
C SER A 96 14.36 6.42 -0.71
N PHE A 97 15.35 5.62 -0.33
CA PHE A 97 15.69 5.41 1.08
C PHE A 97 16.25 6.67 1.74
N ILE A 98 16.92 7.52 0.98
CA ILE A 98 17.46 8.81 1.43
C ILE A 98 16.44 9.94 1.24
N THR A 99 15.83 10.01 0.05
CA THR A 99 14.97 11.14 -0.32
C THR A 99 13.63 11.14 0.43
N THR A 100 13.08 9.97 0.76
CA THR A 100 11.82 9.89 1.50
C THR A 100 11.93 10.42 2.93
N PRO A 101 12.93 10.03 3.76
CA PRO A 101 13.13 10.66 5.06
C PRO A 101 13.48 12.16 4.94
N ALA A 102 14.34 12.55 3.99
CA ALA A 102 14.67 13.94 3.76
C ALA A 102 13.41 14.78 3.48
N TRP A 103 12.49 14.29 2.65
CA TRP A 103 11.21 14.93 2.41
C TRP A 103 10.35 14.99 3.69
N MET A 104 10.26 13.89 4.41
CA MET A 104 9.44 13.80 5.63
C MET A 104 9.90 14.82 6.71
N PHE A 105 11.21 15.03 6.86
CA PHE A 105 11.75 15.98 7.85
C PHE A 105 11.83 17.42 7.36
N SER A 106 12.03 17.64 6.05
CA SER A 106 12.22 18.98 5.49
C SER A 106 10.97 19.59 4.85
N GLY A 107 9.95 18.78 4.54
CA GLY A 107 8.79 19.17 3.73
C GLY A 107 9.09 19.36 2.25
N LYS A 108 10.34 19.21 1.78
CA LYS A 108 10.74 19.44 0.39
C LYS A 108 10.87 18.12 -0.35
N LYS A 109 10.00 17.86 -1.36
CA LYS A 109 10.10 16.67 -2.23
C LYS A 109 11.48 16.51 -2.88
N ARG A 110 12.11 17.62 -3.28
CA ARG A 110 13.47 17.66 -3.85
C ARG A 110 14.40 18.37 -2.89
N TYR A 111 14.87 17.65 -1.89
CA TYR A 111 15.82 18.18 -0.92
C TYR A 111 17.25 18.23 -1.47
N PHE A 112 17.67 17.19 -2.15
CA PHE A 112 18.98 17.10 -2.80
C PHE A 112 18.85 17.33 -4.30
N SER A 113 19.70 18.24 -4.87
CA SER A 113 19.69 18.55 -6.30
C SER A 113 20.16 17.38 -7.19
N TRP A 114 21.04 16.53 -6.65
CA TRP A 114 21.66 15.38 -7.32
C TRP A 114 20.88 14.07 -7.17
N LEU A 115 19.83 14.04 -6.37
CA LEU A 115 18.93 12.89 -6.23
C LEU A 115 17.57 13.17 -6.89
N PRO A 116 16.86 12.11 -7.33
CA PRO A 116 15.50 12.28 -7.83
C PRO A 116 14.58 12.81 -6.73
N SER A 117 13.50 13.44 -7.15
CA SER A 117 12.43 13.91 -6.27
C SER A 117 11.78 12.73 -5.53
N ALA A 118 11.44 12.91 -4.26
CA ALA A 118 10.75 11.89 -3.48
C ALA A 118 9.28 11.77 -3.89
N GLY A 119 8.73 10.56 -3.76
CA GLY A 119 7.31 10.30 -3.93
C GLY A 119 6.86 10.11 -5.37
N ILE A 120 5.56 10.21 -5.59
CA ILE A 120 4.94 10.03 -6.92
C ILE A 120 5.23 11.28 -7.76
N SER A 121 5.66 11.06 -9.01
CA SER A 121 5.98 12.13 -9.96
C SER A 121 4.72 12.81 -10.50
N ASP A 122 4.89 14.05 -10.99
CA ASP A 122 3.78 14.77 -11.64
C ASP A 122 3.36 14.07 -12.95
N ALA A 123 4.29 13.43 -13.64
CA ALA A 123 4.00 12.60 -14.81
C ALA A 123 3.12 11.39 -14.45
N ASP A 124 3.42 10.71 -13.33
CA ASP A 124 2.56 9.61 -12.84
C ASP A 124 1.16 10.10 -12.44
N MET A 125 1.05 11.30 -11.87
CA MET A 125 -0.25 11.91 -11.54
C MET A 125 -1.04 12.26 -12.81
N GLN A 126 -0.38 12.78 -13.84
CA GLN A 126 -1.02 13.05 -15.13
C GLN A 126 -1.45 11.75 -15.82
N ASP A 127 -0.60 10.72 -15.76
CA ASP A 127 -0.92 9.41 -16.33
C ASP A 127 -2.17 8.79 -15.70
N MET A 128 -2.49 9.10 -14.44
CA MET A 128 -3.73 8.62 -13.81
C MET A 128 -5.02 9.13 -14.47
N GLN A 129 -4.96 10.19 -15.26
CA GLN A 129 -6.15 10.76 -15.92
C GLN A 129 -6.80 9.76 -16.89
N HIS A 130 -6.04 8.83 -17.49
CA HIS A 130 -6.64 7.86 -18.41
C HIS A 130 -7.56 6.86 -17.69
N PHE A 131 -7.29 6.51 -16.41
CA PHE A 131 -8.21 5.71 -15.60
C PHE A 131 -9.50 6.49 -15.30
N GLY A 132 -9.38 7.79 -15.00
CA GLY A 132 -10.53 8.67 -14.80
C GLY A 132 -11.39 8.77 -16.07
N ARG A 133 -10.76 8.97 -17.24
CA ARG A 133 -11.47 8.99 -18.53
C ARG A 133 -12.19 7.67 -18.80
N ARG A 134 -11.53 6.52 -18.55
CA ARG A 134 -12.16 5.21 -18.71
C ARG A 134 -13.38 5.05 -17.80
N LEU A 135 -13.26 5.44 -16.54
CA LEU A 135 -14.37 5.39 -15.59
C LEU A 135 -15.55 6.25 -16.04
N VAL A 136 -15.31 7.50 -16.46
CA VAL A 136 -16.35 8.40 -16.97
C VAL A 136 -17.01 7.82 -18.23
N GLN A 137 -16.23 7.23 -19.14
CA GLN A 137 -16.76 6.57 -20.34
C GLN A 137 -17.75 5.47 -19.96
N VAL A 138 -17.35 4.54 -19.09
CA VAL A 138 -18.19 3.41 -18.64
C VAL A 138 -19.49 3.90 -17.98
N LEU A 139 -19.39 4.95 -17.16
CA LEU A 139 -20.55 5.53 -16.49
C LEU A 139 -21.51 6.19 -17.51
N ASN A 140 -20.99 6.94 -18.49
CA ASN A 140 -21.80 7.60 -19.52
C ASN A 140 -22.48 6.62 -20.46
N GLU A 141 -21.84 5.48 -20.73
CA GLU A 141 -22.36 4.38 -21.54
C GLU A 141 -23.32 3.46 -20.77
N ASN A 142 -23.62 3.77 -19.50
CA ASN A 142 -24.41 2.94 -18.60
C ASN A 142 -23.95 1.47 -18.54
N GLN A 143 -22.66 1.23 -18.74
CA GLN A 143 -22.08 -0.10 -18.62
C GLN A 143 -21.99 -0.52 -17.16
N HIS A 144 -22.03 -1.82 -16.92
CA HIS A 144 -21.89 -2.35 -15.58
C HIS A 144 -20.46 -2.15 -15.04
N LEU A 145 -20.34 -1.60 -13.84
CA LEU A 145 -19.08 -1.47 -13.14
C LEU A 145 -18.65 -2.82 -12.57
N ASP A 146 -17.63 -3.43 -13.17
CA ASP A 146 -17.10 -4.73 -12.77
C ASP A 146 -15.56 -4.76 -12.76
N LYS A 147 -14.98 -5.93 -12.49
CA LYS A 147 -13.54 -6.12 -12.39
C LYS A 147 -12.77 -5.96 -13.70
N SER A 148 -13.44 -5.84 -14.85
CA SER A 148 -12.79 -5.61 -16.15
C SER A 148 -12.45 -4.13 -16.38
N LEU A 149 -12.94 -3.21 -15.53
CA LEU A 149 -12.86 -1.76 -15.70
C LEU A 149 -11.46 -1.25 -16.08
N PHE A 150 -10.42 -1.75 -15.43
CA PHE A 150 -9.03 -1.33 -15.64
C PHE A 150 -8.11 -2.43 -16.19
N GLN A 151 -8.68 -3.53 -16.68
CA GLN A 151 -7.87 -4.61 -17.25
C GLN A 151 -7.07 -4.12 -18.47
N ASN A 152 -5.83 -4.56 -18.58
CA ASN A 152 -4.89 -4.21 -19.65
C ASN A 152 -4.56 -2.71 -19.76
N MET A 153 -4.84 -1.92 -18.72
CA MET A 153 -4.55 -0.49 -18.68
C MET A 153 -3.27 -0.15 -17.89
N GLY A 154 -2.54 -1.15 -17.37
CA GLY A 154 -1.38 -0.90 -16.52
C GLY A 154 -1.72 -0.28 -15.16
N ALA A 155 -2.93 -0.53 -14.65
CA ALA A 155 -3.40 0.00 -13.37
C ALA A 155 -2.55 -0.46 -12.19
N VAL A 156 -1.97 -1.65 -12.31
CA VAL A 156 -1.14 -2.28 -11.29
C VAL A 156 0.17 -2.74 -11.92
N LYS A 157 1.29 -2.41 -11.27
CA LYS A 157 2.62 -2.91 -11.64
C LYS A 157 3.23 -3.64 -10.47
N ILE A 158 3.53 -4.93 -10.64
CA ILE A 158 4.05 -5.79 -9.58
C ILE A 158 5.54 -6.07 -9.78
N ASP A 159 6.36 -5.65 -8.83
CA ASP A 159 7.78 -6.04 -8.79
C ASP A 159 7.94 -7.40 -8.10
N GLU A 160 8.19 -8.43 -8.90
CA GLU A 160 8.42 -9.79 -8.42
C GLU A 160 9.57 -9.88 -7.38
N LYS A 161 10.59 -9.00 -7.50
CA LYS A 161 11.75 -9.00 -6.58
C LYS A 161 11.33 -8.59 -5.17
N LEU A 162 10.29 -7.77 -5.04
CA LEU A 162 9.80 -7.27 -3.77
C LEU A 162 8.77 -8.18 -3.10
N MET A 163 8.06 -9.03 -3.86
CA MET A 163 6.97 -9.87 -3.34
C MET A 163 7.36 -10.71 -2.11
N MET A 164 8.50 -11.41 -2.19
CA MET A 164 8.97 -12.22 -1.05
C MET A 164 9.46 -11.34 0.09
N SER A 165 10.17 -10.26 -0.20
CA SER A 165 10.65 -9.30 0.80
C SER A 165 9.52 -8.66 1.56
N GLU A 166 8.43 -8.33 0.87
CA GLU A 166 7.26 -7.71 1.47
C GLU A 166 6.55 -8.65 2.44
N LYS A 167 6.40 -9.94 2.10
CA LYS A 167 5.84 -10.94 3.01
C LYS A 167 6.67 -11.11 4.28
N VAL A 168 8.00 -11.20 4.13
CA VAL A 168 8.93 -11.31 5.26
C VAL A 168 8.91 -10.03 6.10
N GLY A 169 8.99 -8.86 5.47
CA GLY A 169 8.90 -7.56 6.14
C GLY A 169 7.58 -7.39 6.89
N HIS A 170 6.46 -7.77 6.29
CA HIS A 170 5.15 -7.74 6.96
C HIS A 170 5.13 -8.59 8.24
N ARG A 171 5.67 -9.81 8.19
CA ARG A 171 5.77 -10.68 9.36
C ARG A 171 6.68 -10.09 10.44
N SER A 172 7.82 -9.54 10.03
CA SER A 172 8.75 -8.86 10.93
C SER A 172 8.07 -7.67 11.63
N PHE A 173 7.45 -6.75 10.89
CA PHE A 173 6.71 -5.62 11.46
C PHE A 173 5.59 -6.06 12.40
N TYR A 174 4.91 -7.16 12.10
CA TYR A 174 3.88 -7.69 12.97
C TYR A 174 4.46 -8.13 14.33
N ILE A 175 5.55 -8.92 14.31
CA ILE A 175 6.19 -9.43 15.52
C ILE A 175 6.74 -8.27 16.37
N TRP A 176 7.51 -7.37 15.77
CA TRP A 176 8.07 -6.21 16.45
C TRP A 176 6.99 -5.27 16.98
N GLY A 177 5.95 -5.04 16.20
CA GLY A 177 4.82 -4.24 16.66
C GLY A 177 4.11 -4.85 17.87
N LYS A 178 3.93 -6.18 17.90
CA LYS A 178 3.39 -6.89 19.07
C LYS A 178 4.29 -6.75 20.29
N LEU A 179 5.61 -6.87 20.11
CA LEU A 179 6.59 -6.67 21.17
C LEU A 179 6.52 -5.25 21.73
N LEU A 180 6.56 -4.22 20.86
CA LEU A 180 6.48 -2.81 21.26
C LEU A 180 5.18 -2.48 22.02
N LEU A 181 4.06 -3.09 21.63
CA LEU A 181 2.80 -2.93 22.35
C LEU A 181 2.89 -3.52 23.77
N LYS A 182 3.48 -4.71 23.92
CA LYS A 182 3.71 -5.32 25.24
C LYS A 182 4.67 -4.50 26.11
N CYS A 183 5.79 -4.04 25.53
CA CYS A 183 6.73 -3.17 26.24
C CYS A 183 6.08 -1.88 26.74
N GLY A 184 5.16 -1.31 25.93
CA GLY A 184 4.42 -0.12 26.33
C GLY A 184 3.45 -0.32 27.49
N GLN A 185 3.01 -1.55 27.74
CA GLN A 185 2.20 -1.89 28.92
C GLN A 185 3.04 -1.93 30.20
N ILE A 186 4.36 -2.20 30.08
CA ILE A 186 5.29 -2.24 31.21
C ILE A 186 5.70 -0.80 31.53
N SER A 187 6.26 -0.08 30.57
CA SER A 187 6.72 1.30 30.74
C SER A 187 6.88 2.02 29.39
N PRO A 188 6.50 3.29 29.26
CA PRO A 188 6.78 4.10 28.08
C PRO A 188 8.28 4.20 27.78
N ALA A 189 9.13 4.34 28.80
CA ALA A 189 10.59 4.41 28.63
C ALA A 189 11.16 3.08 28.09
N PHE A 190 10.68 1.95 28.58
CA PHE A 190 11.10 0.64 28.08
C PHE A 190 10.69 0.44 26.61
N ARG A 191 9.46 0.83 26.27
CA ARG A 191 9.00 0.83 24.86
C ARG A 191 9.91 1.68 23.98
N GLN A 192 10.33 2.87 24.46
CA GLN A 192 11.17 3.77 23.69
C GLN A 192 12.57 3.17 23.46
N ALA A 193 13.16 2.56 24.49
CA ALA A 193 14.46 1.88 24.38
C ALA A 193 14.39 0.73 23.33
N VAL A 194 13.35 -0.11 23.41
CA VAL A 194 13.14 -1.21 22.45
C VAL A 194 12.87 -0.68 21.04
N LEU A 195 12.21 0.48 20.89
CA LEU A 195 11.99 1.12 19.60
C LEU A 195 13.32 1.59 18.97
N TYR A 196 14.21 2.22 19.74
CA TYR A 196 15.53 2.60 19.25
C TYR A 196 16.37 1.38 18.84
N PHE A 197 16.37 0.35 19.68
CA PHE A 197 17.01 -0.92 19.31
C PHE A 197 16.48 -1.48 18.01
N TYR A 198 15.14 -1.48 17.83
CA TYR A 198 14.51 -1.95 16.61
C TYR A 198 14.90 -1.13 15.38
N ILE A 199 15.00 0.21 15.51
CA ILE A 199 15.43 1.08 14.40
C ILE A 199 16.85 0.72 13.95
N VAL A 200 17.78 0.59 14.89
CA VAL A 200 19.17 0.20 14.60
C VAL A 200 19.21 -1.18 13.95
N PHE A 201 18.52 -2.16 14.54
CA PHE A 201 18.39 -3.50 13.99
C PHE A 201 17.86 -3.49 12.56
N LEU A 202 16.82 -2.70 12.27
CA LEU A 202 16.20 -2.59 10.95
C LEU A 202 17.19 -2.00 9.94
N ILE A 203 17.95 -0.97 10.31
CA ILE A 203 18.96 -0.37 9.45
C ILE A 203 20.04 -1.40 9.11
N ILE A 204 20.58 -2.11 10.10
CA ILE A 204 21.57 -3.17 9.89
C ILE A 204 21.00 -4.24 8.95
N LEU A 205 19.78 -4.70 9.18
CA LEU A 205 19.12 -5.71 8.36
C LEU A 205 18.96 -5.25 6.90
N ILE A 206 18.57 -3.99 6.69
CA ILE A 206 18.45 -3.41 5.34
C ILE A 206 19.80 -3.35 4.63
N LEU A 207 20.86 -2.95 5.35
CA LEU A 207 22.18 -2.80 4.75
C LEU A 207 22.91 -4.13 4.51
N THR A 208 22.56 -5.19 5.22
CA THR A 208 23.26 -6.49 5.14
C THR A 208 22.40 -7.58 4.51
N VAL A 209 21.26 -7.90 5.13
CA VAL A 209 20.44 -9.05 4.74
C VAL A 209 19.69 -8.80 3.42
N VAL A 210 19.25 -7.56 3.16
CA VAL A 210 18.52 -7.26 1.92
C VAL A 210 19.41 -7.46 0.68
N PRO A 211 20.64 -6.90 0.59
CA PRO A 211 21.53 -7.17 -0.54
C PRO A 211 21.87 -8.67 -0.70
N LEU A 212 22.20 -9.34 0.41
CA LEU A 212 22.52 -10.78 0.38
C LEU A 212 21.31 -11.60 -0.11
N SER A 213 20.12 -11.29 0.39
CA SER A 213 18.88 -11.95 -0.05
C SER A 213 18.59 -11.76 -1.54
N ALA A 214 19.01 -10.62 -2.14
CA ALA A 214 18.83 -10.37 -3.56
C ALA A 214 19.64 -11.34 -4.42
N VAL A 215 20.87 -11.67 -3.99
CA VAL A 215 21.70 -12.69 -4.65
C VAL A 215 21.04 -14.06 -4.57
N VAL A 216 20.61 -14.47 -3.37
CA VAL A 216 19.93 -15.77 -3.17
C VAL A 216 18.65 -15.87 -4.00
N LYS A 217 17.83 -14.81 -4.03
CA LYS A 217 16.60 -14.76 -4.85
C LYS A 217 16.90 -14.88 -6.35
N ARG A 218 18.01 -14.28 -6.82
CA ARG A 218 18.43 -14.40 -8.22
C ARG A 218 18.75 -15.84 -8.59
N LEU A 219 19.44 -16.57 -7.69
CA LEU A 219 19.78 -17.99 -7.89
C LEU A 219 18.54 -18.88 -7.85
N LEU A 220 17.58 -18.60 -6.95
CA LEU A 220 16.36 -19.39 -6.80
C LEU A 220 15.25 -19.03 -7.80
N LYS A 221 15.40 -17.93 -8.56
CA LYS A 221 14.37 -17.46 -9.49
C LYS A 221 13.89 -18.54 -10.47
N PRO A 222 14.74 -19.34 -11.12
CA PRO A 222 14.28 -20.37 -12.06
C PRO A 222 13.39 -21.43 -11.39
N LEU A 223 13.71 -21.83 -10.16
CA LEU A 223 12.94 -22.81 -9.39
C LEU A 223 11.60 -22.28 -8.90
N LEU A 224 11.48 -20.97 -8.77
CA LEU A 224 10.27 -20.31 -8.23
C LEU A 224 9.41 -19.65 -9.31
N LYS A 225 9.77 -19.76 -10.58
CA LYS A 225 9.14 -19.03 -11.69
C LYS A 225 7.62 -19.19 -11.74
N GLU A 226 7.13 -20.43 -11.72
CA GLU A 226 5.68 -20.69 -11.78
C GLU A 226 4.93 -20.17 -10.55
N LYS A 227 5.53 -20.36 -9.36
CA LYS A 227 4.95 -19.85 -8.10
C LYS A 227 4.88 -18.32 -8.11
N LEU A 228 5.93 -17.65 -8.58
CA LEU A 228 5.95 -16.19 -8.71
C LEU A 228 4.92 -15.69 -9.72
N ALA A 229 4.83 -16.32 -10.89
CA ALA A 229 3.85 -15.97 -11.91
C ALA A 229 2.39 -16.13 -11.41
N ARG A 230 2.09 -17.20 -10.68
CA ARG A 230 0.76 -17.39 -10.06
C ARG A 230 0.47 -16.32 -9.01
N GLN A 231 1.45 -15.99 -8.16
CA GLN A 231 1.30 -14.94 -7.15
C GLN A 231 1.14 -13.56 -7.79
N LYS A 232 1.87 -13.28 -8.85
CA LYS A 232 1.79 -12.03 -9.60
C LYS A 232 0.37 -11.83 -10.14
N ARG A 233 -0.19 -12.84 -10.81
CA ARG A 233 -1.59 -12.81 -11.28
C ARG A 233 -2.58 -12.57 -10.14
N TYR A 234 -2.42 -13.28 -9.02
CA TYR A 234 -3.28 -13.09 -7.85
C TYR A 234 -3.25 -11.66 -7.29
N PHE A 235 -2.05 -11.07 -7.16
CA PHE A 235 -1.92 -9.71 -6.63
C PHE A 235 -2.32 -8.62 -7.62
N ALA A 236 -2.32 -8.91 -8.92
CA ALA A 236 -2.79 -7.98 -9.93
C ALA A 236 -4.32 -7.78 -9.90
N GLU A 237 -5.06 -8.76 -9.41
CA GLU A 237 -6.52 -8.66 -9.28
C GLU A 237 -6.94 -7.58 -8.25
N PRO A 238 -8.04 -6.82 -8.56
CA PRO A 238 -9.01 -7.03 -9.66
C PRO A 238 -8.65 -6.40 -11.01
N SER A 239 -7.66 -5.53 -11.11
CA SER A 239 -7.43 -4.70 -12.32
C SER A 239 -6.56 -5.36 -13.38
N GLY A 240 -5.84 -6.43 -13.04
CA GLY A 240 -4.80 -6.98 -13.92
C GLY A 240 -3.54 -6.08 -13.99
N GLU A 241 -2.51 -6.52 -14.72
CA GLU A 241 -1.31 -5.71 -15.04
C GLU A 241 -1.48 -4.89 -16.31
#